data_ee0161e0b5c84a7777e1598f6e096ffa
#
_entry.id   ee0161e0b5c84a7777e1598f6e096ffa
#
_cell.length_a   1.000
_cell.length_b   1.000
_cell.length_c   1.000
_cell.angle_alpha   90.00
_cell.angle_beta   90.00
_cell.angle_gamma   90.00
#
_symmetry.space_group_name_H-M   'P 1'
#
loop_
_entity.id
_entity.type
_entity.pdbx_description
1 polymer ?
#
loop_
_entity_poly.entity_id
_entity_poly.type
_entity_poly.pdbx_seq_one_letter_code
_entity_poly.pdbx_strand_id
1 'polypeptide(L)'
;MFKDKIAVVTGGARGIGRCIAEEFRRNGAEVCVIDLLPGGYYTGDIGDKAVLEDFAAMVVTDFGHVDYLVNNALPLMKGLDSCTYEEFNYALSVGVTAPFYLAKLFAPHFAPGAAIVNISSSRDRMSQPQTESYTAAKGGISALTHALAVSLAGRVRVNSISPGWIDTDYTVYDGPDAYQQPAGRVGDPLDIANMVLYLCSDKAGFITGENICIDGGMTRQMIYHGDFGWTLQGAGEQ
;
A
#
# COMPACT_ATOMS: atom_id res chain seq x y z
N MET A 1 6.55 15.49 -14.50
CA MET A 1 7.14 15.56 -13.15
C MET A 1 8.14 14.42 -12.96
N PHE A 2 7.89 13.23 -13.49
CA PHE A 2 8.72 12.04 -13.31
C PHE A 2 9.40 11.56 -14.59
N LYS A 3 9.69 12.49 -15.51
CA LYS A 3 10.39 12.15 -16.76
C LYS A 3 11.75 11.51 -16.45
N ASP A 4 12.06 10.43 -17.15
CA ASP A 4 13.31 9.64 -17.01
C ASP A 4 13.48 8.99 -15.61
N LYS A 5 12.40 8.85 -14.83
CA LYS A 5 12.37 8.19 -13.52
C LYS A 5 11.88 6.76 -13.65
N ILE A 6 12.43 5.88 -12.81
CA ILE A 6 12.07 4.46 -12.76
C ILE A 6 11.26 4.20 -11.49
N ALA A 7 10.00 3.78 -11.67
CA ALA A 7 9.10 3.43 -10.58
C ALA A 7 8.79 1.93 -10.58
N VAL A 8 9.00 1.28 -9.46
CA VAL A 8 8.61 -0.12 -9.20
C VAL A 8 7.30 -0.13 -8.44
N VAL A 9 6.30 -0.89 -8.91
CA VAL A 9 4.99 -1.01 -8.25
C VAL A 9 4.61 -2.48 -8.10
N THR A 10 4.42 -2.95 -6.86
CA THR A 10 3.92 -4.30 -6.60
C THR A 10 2.39 -4.32 -6.58
N GLY A 11 1.77 -5.37 -7.17
CA GLY A 11 0.30 -5.46 -7.24
C GLY A 11 -0.31 -4.40 -8.15
N GLY A 12 0.34 -4.10 -9.28
CA GLY A 12 -0.03 -2.98 -10.15
C GLY A 12 -0.96 -3.33 -11.31
N ALA A 13 -1.49 -4.57 -11.39
CA ALA A 13 -2.37 -4.97 -12.49
C ALA A 13 -3.82 -4.48 -12.33
N ARG A 14 -4.26 -4.13 -11.11
CA ARG A 14 -5.63 -3.69 -10.82
C ARG A 14 -5.70 -2.70 -9.65
N GLY A 15 -6.88 -2.12 -9.44
CA GLY A 15 -7.21 -1.29 -8.28
C GLY A 15 -6.25 -0.11 -8.06
N ILE A 16 -5.88 0.12 -6.81
CA ILE A 16 -5.00 1.21 -6.39
C ILE A 16 -3.64 1.14 -7.09
N GLY A 17 -3.04 -0.06 -7.15
CA GLY A 17 -1.72 -0.24 -7.77
C GLY A 17 -1.70 0.10 -9.25
N ARG A 18 -2.76 -0.28 -9.99
CA ARG A 18 -2.92 0.09 -11.40
C ARG A 18 -3.02 1.61 -11.57
N CYS A 19 -3.84 2.25 -10.77
CA CYS A 19 -3.98 3.71 -10.81
C CYS A 19 -2.64 4.41 -10.54
N ILE A 20 -1.88 3.96 -9.53
CA ILE A 20 -0.55 4.47 -9.23
C ILE A 20 0.39 4.31 -10.44
N ALA A 21 0.43 3.12 -11.03
CA ALA A 21 1.28 2.83 -12.19
C ALA A 21 0.91 3.71 -13.40
N GLU A 22 -0.39 3.87 -13.67
CA GLU A 22 -0.88 4.73 -14.75
C GLU A 22 -0.54 6.20 -14.52
N GLU A 23 -0.69 6.70 -13.28
CA GLU A 23 -0.35 8.08 -12.94
C GLU A 23 1.16 8.35 -13.05
N PHE A 24 2.02 7.43 -12.65
CA PHE A 24 3.46 7.55 -12.90
C PHE A 24 3.76 7.65 -14.41
N ARG A 25 3.17 6.76 -15.22
CA ARG A 25 3.35 6.80 -16.69
C ARG A 25 2.85 8.10 -17.30
N ARG A 26 1.68 8.59 -16.91
CA ARG A 26 1.13 9.88 -17.37
C ARG A 26 2.06 11.06 -17.04
N ASN A 27 2.82 10.94 -15.97
CA ASN A 27 3.79 11.95 -15.55
C ASN A 27 5.23 11.70 -16.08
N GLY A 28 5.40 10.70 -16.97
CA GLY A 28 6.63 10.48 -17.74
C GLY A 28 7.61 9.47 -17.15
N ALA A 29 7.24 8.71 -16.11
CA ALA A 29 8.07 7.65 -15.56
C ALA A 29 7.97 6.35 -16.38
N GLU A 30 9.07 5.59 -16.40
CA GLU A 30 9.05 4.16 -16.72
C GLU A 30 8.57 3.39 -15.49
N VAL A 31 7.67 2.40 -15.69
CA VAL A 31 7.03 1.71 -14.58
C VAL A 31 7.15 0.21 -14.70
N CYS A 32 7.89 -0.38 -13.76
CA CYS A 32 8.07 -1.82 -13.61
C CYS A 32 7.02 -2.39 -12.65
N VAL A 33 5.95 -2.95 -13.19
CA VAL A 33 4.90 -3.60 -12.41
C VAL A 33 5.22 -5.08 -12.22
N ILE A 34 5.20 -5.57 -10.97
CA ILE A 34 5.13 -7.00 -10.65
C ILE A 34 3.76 -7.35 -10.08
N ASP A 35 3.13 -8.38 -10.63
CA ASP A 35 1.80 -8.85 -10.22
C ASP A 35 1.67 -10.35 -10.47
N LEU A 36 0.73 -11.02 -9.79
CA LEU A 36 0.30 -12.38 -10.10
C LEU A 36 -0.40 -12.47 -11.46
N LEU A 37 -1.07 -11.38 -11.87
CA LEU A 37 -1.75 -11.30 -13.14
C LEU A 37 -0.78 -10.93 -14.26
N PRO A 38 -0.93 -11.56 -15.45
CA PRO A 38 -0.08 -11.25 -16.61
C PRO A 38 -0.38 -9.86 -17.18
N GLY A 39 0.55 -9.34 -17.97
CA GLY A 39 0.42 -8.07 -18.70
C GLY A 39 1.17 -6.88 -18.07
N GLY A 40 1.84 -7.09 -16.94
CA GLY A 40 2.80 -6.14 -16.37
C GLY A 40 4.22 -6.34 -16.90
N TYR A 41 5.18 -5.68 -16.26
CA TYR A 41 6.61 -5.86 -16.56
C TYR A 41 7.12 -7.23 -16.12
N TYR A 42 6.60 -7.77 -15.01
CA TYR A 42 6.94 -9.09 -14.49
C TYR A 42 5.70 -9.80 -13.94
N THR A 43 5.55 -11.10 -14.19
CA THR A 43 4.47 -11.91 -13.62
C THR A 43 5.06 -12.87 -12.59
N GLY A 44 4.64 -12.78 -11.35
CA GLY A 44 5.13 -13.64 -10.28
C GLY A 44 4.54 -13.31 -8.91
N ASP A 45 4.69 -14.26 -8.00
CA ASP A 45 4.25 -14.14 -6.61
C ASP A 45 5.34 -13.49 -5.75
N ILE A 46 5.08 -12.32 -5.23
CA ILE A 46 6.04 -11.63 -4.34
C ILE A 46 6.20 -12.30 -2.97
N GLY A 47 5.34 -13.28 -2.64
CA GLY A 47 5.56 -14.16 -1.49
C GLY A 47 6.74 -15.12 -1.67
N ASP A 48 7.21 -15.32 -2.90
CA ASP A 48 8.36 -16.16 -3.24
C ASP A 48 9.65 -15.34 -3.34
N LYS A 49 10.64 -15.74 -2.57
CA LYS A 49 11.97 -15.10 -2.53
C LYS A 49 12.66 -15.08 -3.90
N ALA A 50 12.61 -16.21 -4.64
CA ALA A 50 13.30 -16.33 -5.92
C ALA A 50 12.67 -15.38 -6.97
N VAL A 51 11.35 -15.24 -6.95
CA VAL A 51 10.62 -14.28 -7.78
C VAL A 51 11.05 -12.84 -7.51
N LEU A 52 11.23 -12.47 -6.23
CA LEU A 52 11.71 -11.13 -5.87
C LEU A 52 13.14 -10.88 -6.35
N GLU A 53 14.02 -11.88 -6.22
CA GLU A 53 15.42 -11.79 -6.67
C GLU A 53 15.50 -11.65 -8.20
N ASP A 54 14.78 -12.47 -8.96
CA ASP A 54 14.73 -12.42 -10.42
C ASP A 54 14.14 -11.10 -10.92
N PHE A 55 13.03 -10.66 -10.33
CA PHE A 55 12.43 -9.38 -10.66
C PHE A 55 13.36 -8.20 -10.42
N ALA A 56 14.00 -8.14 -9.24
CA ALA A 56 14.90 -7.06 -8.91
C ALA A 56 16.14 -7.06 -9.83
N ALA A 57 16.70 -8.23 -10.14
CA ALA A 57 17.81 -8.36 -11.07
C ALA A 57 17.43 -7.88 -12.47
N MET A 58 16.23 -8.19 -12.95
CA MET A 58 15.73 -7.74 -14.25
C MET A 58 15.60 -6.21 -14.29
N VAL A 59 14.99 -5.59 -13.28
CA VAL A 59 14.87 -4.11 -13.20
C VAL A 59 16.24 -3.44 -13.19
N VAL A 60 17.20 -3.97 -12.41
CA VAL A 60 18.56 -3.42 -12.36
C VAL A 60 19.30 -3.61 -13.68
N THR A 61 19.11 -4.72 -14.36
CA THR A 61 19.71 -4.98 -15.67
C THR A 61 19.20 -4.01 -16.73
N ASP A 62 17.90 -3.77 -16.76
CA ASP A 62 17.26 -2.94 -17.79
C ASP A 62 17.48 -1.44 -17.56
N PHE A 63 17.50 -0.98 -16.29
CA PHE A 63 17.49 0.44 -15.96
C PHE A 63 18.68 0.93 -15.14
N GLY A 64 19.41 0.05 -14.47
CA GLY A 64 20.58 0.39 -13.63
C GLY A 64 20.24 0.99 -12.27
N HIS A 65 19.07 1.58 -12.09
CA HIS A 65 18.66 2.25 -10.85
C HIS A 65 17.14 2.21 -10.64
N VAL A 66 16.71 2.58 -9.44
CA VAL A 66 15.30 2.76 -9.06
C VAL A 66 15.14 4.10 -8.36
N ASP A 67 14.18 4.91 -8.80
CA ASP A 67 13.82 6.16 -8.13
C ASP A 67 12.72 5.95 -7.09
N TYR A 68 11.73 5.13 -7.43
CA TYR A 68 10.56 4.93 -6.56
C TYR A 68 10.21 3.45 -6.42
N LEU A 69 10.00 3.01 -5.18
CA LEU A 69 9.46 1.69 -4.86
C LEU A 69 8.11 1.86 -4.17
N VAL A 70 7.03 1.38 -4.79
CA VAL A 70 5.69 1.38 -4.21
C VAL A 70 5.28 -0.05 -3.87
N ASN A 71 5.25 -0.37 -2.59
CA ASN A 71 4.80 -1.64 -2.06
C ASN A 71 3.28 -1.59 -1.85
N ASN A 72 2.52 -2.06 -2.86
CA ASN A 72 1.06 -2.00 -2.85
C ASN A 72 0.39 -3.38 -2.84
N ALA A 73 1.07 -4.45 -3.20
CA ALA A 73 0.46 -5.78 -3.27
C ALA A 73 -0.34 -6.13 -2.01
N LEU A 74 -1.54 -6.68 -2.23
CA LEU A 74 -2.50 -6.93 -1.16
C LEU A 74 -2.19 -8.26 -0.46
N PRO A 75 -1.95 -8.28 0.85
CA PRO A 75 -1.82 -9.53 1.60
C PRO A 75 -3.17 -10.23 1.76
N LEU A 76 -3.11 -11.54 2.03
CA LEU A 76 -4.30 -12.35 2.31
C LEU A 76 -5.04 -11.81 3.55
N MET A 77 -6.37 -11.77 3.47
CA MET A 77 -7.23 -11.36 4.58
C MET A 77 -8.08 -12.55 5.04
N LYS A 78 -7.64 -13.18 6.12
CA LYS A 78 -8.37 -14.25 6.83
C LYS A 78 -8.22 -14.06 8.33
N GLY A 79 -9.16 -14.59 9.08
CA GLY A 79 -9.25 -14.43 10.52
C GLY A 79 -9.13 -15.71 11.32
N LEU A 80 -9.35 -15.56 12.62
CA LEU A 80 -9.12 -16.59 13.64
C LEU A 80 -9.81 -17.91 13.35
N ASP A 81 -11.02 -17.87 12.74
CA ASP A 81 -11.82 -19.08 12.50
C ASP A 81 -11.35 -19.91 11.29
N SER A 82 -10.66 -19.30 10.32
CA SER A 82 -10.39 -19.94 9.04
C SER A 82 -8.94 -19.81 8.54
N CYS A 83 -8.12 -18.98 9.18
CA CYS A 83 -6.73 -18.74 8.76
C CYS A 83 -5.82 -19.86 9.27
N THR A 84 -5.18 -20.59 8.36
CA THR A 84 -4.15 -21.56 8.76
C THR A 84 -2.82 -20.86 9.10
N TYR A 85 -1.92 -21.59 9.74
CA TYR A 85 -0.57 -21.09 10.03
C TYR A 85 0.18 -20.69 8.75
N GLU A 86 0.07 -21.47 7.69
CA GLU A 86 0.71 -21.24 6.39
C GLU A 86 0.13 -20.00 5.71
N GLU A 87 -1.19 -19.84 5.75
CA GLU A 87 -1.89 -18.66 5.20
C GLU A 87 -1.53 -17.37 5.94
N PHE A 88 -1.41 -17.45 7.27
CA PHE A 88 -0.95 -16.31 8.08
C PHE A 88 0.48 -15.91 7.73
N ASN A 89 1.39 -16.90 7.61
CA ASN A 89 2.77 -16.65 7.20
C ASN A 89 2.85 -16.10 5.78
N TYR A 90 2.02 -16.59 4.86
CA TYR A 90 1.93 -16.05 3.49
C TYR A 90 1.46 -14.59 3.49
N ALA A 91 0.46 -14.23 4.30
CA ALA A 91 0.03 -12.84 4.44
C ALA A 91 1.17 -11.92 4.91
N LEU A 92 1.98 -12.37 5.88
CA LEU A 92 3.17 -11.64 6.34
C LEU A 92 4.26 -11.61 5.26
N SER A 93 4.44 -12.69 4.51
CA SER A 93 5.42 -12.74 3.40
C SER A 93 5.11 -11.68 2.35
N VAL A 94 3.85 -11.58 1.91
CA VAL A 94 3.41 -10.58 0.93
C VAL A 94 3.41 -9.16 1.52
N GLY A 95 2.87 -8.99 2.75
CA GLY A 95 2.60 -7.67 3.30
C GLY A 95 3.77 -7.00 4.03
N VAL A 96 4.78 -7.77 4.44
CA VAL A 96 5.90 -7.26 5.25
C VAL A 96 7.25 -7.72 4.71
N THR A 97 7.42 -9.04 4.50
CA THR A 97 8.73 -9.60 4.13
C THR A 97 9.14 -9.18 2.73
N ALA A 98 8.23 -9.23 1.75
CA ALA A 98 8.50 -8.80 0.37
C ALA A 98 8.87 -7.31 0.29
N PRO A 99 8.12 -6.36 0.90
CA PRO A 99 8.52 -4.95 1.00
C PRO A 99 9.93 -4.73 1.60
N PHE A 100 10.23 -5.42 2.70
CA PHE A 100 11.57 -5.38 3.29
C PHE A 100 12.62 -5.90 2.31
N TYR A 101 12.35 -7.03 1.68
CA TYR A 101 13.34 -7.68 0.82
C TYR A 101 13.58 -6.92 -0.48
N LEU A 102 12.55 -6.35 -1.10
CA LEU A 102 12.70 -5.43 -2.24
C LEU A 102 13.49 -4.18 -1.86
N ALA A 103 13.20 -3.58 -0.71
CA ALA A 103 13.99 -2.45 -0.22
C ALA A 103 15.47 -2.81 -0.04
N LYS A 104 15.78 -4.02 0.47
CA LYS A 104 17.14 -4.55 0.61
C LYS A 104 17.81 -4.79 -0.76
N LEU A 105 17.11 -5.41 -1.72
CA LEU A 105 17.64 -5.70 -3.05
C LEU A 105 17.93 -4.40 -3.83
N PHE A 106 17.06 -3.41 -3.74
CA PHE A 106 17.25 -2.13 -4.40
C PHE A 106 18.13 -1.13 -3.63
N ALA A 107 18.49 -1.39 -2.38
CA ALA A 107 19.28 -0.45 -1.56
C ALA A 107 20.58 0.04 -2.22
N PRO A 108 21.36 -0.80 -2.96
CA PRO A 108 22.54 -0.35 -3.68
C PRO A 108 22.21 0.44 -4.97
N HIS A 109 20.98 0.37 -5.45
CA HIS A 109 20.55 0.86 -6.75
C HIS A 109 19.57 2.04 -6.67
N PHE A 110 19.22 2.50 -5.47
CA PHE A 110 18.40 3.69 -5.35
C PHE A 110 19.12 4.93 -5.85
N ALA A 111 18.45 5.68 -6.73
CA ALA A 111 18.93 6.95 -7.21
C ALA A 111 18.96 8.02 -6.09
N PRO A 112 19.78 9.08 -6.21
CA PRO A 112 19.70 10.23 -5.30
C PRO A 112 18.29 10.82 -5.26
N GLY A 113 17.74 11.02 -4.06
CA GLY A 113 16.38 11.55 -3.87
C GLY A 113 15.26 10.50 -4.00
N ALA A 114 15.61 9.22 -4.06
CA ALA A 114 14.66 8.12 -4.14
C ALA A 114 13.67 8.10 -2.98
N ALA A 115 12.51 7.47 -3.22
CA ALA A 115 11.49 7.30 -2.20
C ALA A 115 10.86 5.89 -2.24
N ILE A 116 10.54 5.37 -1.06
CA ILE A 116 9.71 4.18 -0.87
C ILE A 116 8.36 4.64 -0.32
N VAL A 117 7.27 4.16 -0.91
CA VAL A 117 5.91 4.35 -0.40
C VAL A 117 5.27 2.99 -0.16
N ASN A 118 4.91 2.72 1.08
CA ASN A 118 4.24 1.49 1.47
C ASN A 118 2.73 1.72 1.58
N ILE A 119 1.91 0.92 0.92
CA ILE A 119 0.46 1.00 1.06
C ILE A 119 0.02 0.12 2.23
N SER A 120 -0.24 0.76 3.36
CA SER A 120 -0.80 0.14 4.55
C SER A 120 -2.34 0.07 4.48
N SER A 121 -3.02 0.41 5.55
CA SER A 121 -4.48 0.49 5.67
C SER A 121 -4.85 1.19 6.98
N SER A 122 -6.04 1.78 7.07
CA SER A 122 -6.63 2.17 8.35
C SER A 122 -6.70 1.00 9.36
N ARG A 123 -6.64 -0.25 8.86
CA ARG A 123 -6.57 -1.48 9.68
C ARG A 123 -5.22 -1.71 10.35
N ASP A 124 -4.24 -0.82 10.20
CA ASP A 124 -3.02 -0.84 10.99
C ASP A 124 -3.26 -0.40 12.46
N ARG A 125 -4.39 0.24 12.74
CA ARG A 125 -4.78 0.79 14.04
C ARG A 125 -6.23 0.51 14.45
N MET A 126 -7.05 -0.05 13.58
CA MET A 126 -8.42 -0.47 13.86
C MET A 126 -8.74 -1.74 13.08
N SER A 127 -9.71 -2.53 13.54
CA SER A 127 -9.98 -3.85 12.97
C SER A 127 -11.47 -4.15 12.90
N GLN A 128 -11.80 -5.09 12.05
CA GLN A 128 -13.06 -5.84 12.08
C GLN A 128 -12.76 -7.29 12.47
N PRO A 129 -13.70 -8.04 13.00
CA PRO A 129 -13.53 -9.48 13.23
C PRO A 129 -13.07 -10.22 11.96
N GLN A 130 -12.31 -11.28 12.14
CA GLN A 130 -11.86 -12.16 11.04
C GLN A 130 -10.93 -11.51 10.01
N THR A 131 -10.08 -10.55 10.47
CA THR A 131 -9.11 -9.85 9.60
C THR A 131 -7.68 -9.90 10.13
N GLU A 132 -7.36 -10.84 11.02
CA GLU A 132 -6.11 -10.86 11.79
C GLU A 132 -4.87 -10.93 10.91
N SER A 133 -4.86 -11.76 9.87
CA SER A 133 -3.71 -11.88 8.96
C SER A 133 -3.42 -10.57 8.22
N TYR A 134 -4.46 -9.91 7.74
CA TYR A 134 -4.37 -8.63 7.05
C TYR A 134 -3.95 -7.50 8.01
N THR A 135 -4.61 -7.42 9.17
CA THR A 135 -4.31 -6.41 10.20
C THR A 135 -2.86 -6.52 10.68
N ALA A 136 -2.38 -7.77 10.93
CA ALA A 136 -0.99 -8.00 11.31
C ALA A 136 -0.01 -7.53 10.22
N ALA A 137 -0.30 -7.84 8.95
CA ALA A 137 0.53 -7.41 7.83
C ALA A 137 0.53 -5.88 7.68
N LYS A 138 -0.63 -5.21 7.80
CA LYS A 138 -0.74 -3.76 7.65
C LYS A 138 -0.18 -2.98 8.85
N GLY A 139 -0.27 -3.52 10.06
CA GLY A 139 0.47 -3.03 11.23
C GLY A 139 1.98 -3.21 11.07
N GLY A 140 2.40 -4.38 10.59
CA GLY A 140 3.80 -4.70 10.32
C GLY A 140 4.45 -3.78 9.29
N ILE A 141 3.78 -3.48 8.17
CA ILE A 141 4.35 -2.58 7.15
C ILE A 141 4.41 -1.13 7.65
N SER A 142 3.46 -0.68 8.48
CA SER A 142 3.51 0.64 9.12
C SER A 142 4.73 0.76 10.04
N ALA A 143 5.01 -0.26 10.84
CA ALA A 143 6.20 -0.31 11.69
C ALA A 143 7.50 -0.41 10.87
N LEU A 144 7.52 -1.24 9.80
CA LEU A 144 8.66 -1.37 8.90
C LEU A 144 9.01 -0.04 8.22
N THR A 145 8.03 0.81 7.95
CA THR A 145 8.22 2.11 7.29
C THR A 145 9.21 3.00 8.05
N HIS A 146 8.99 3.23 9.34
CA HIS A 146 9.90 4.07 10.11
C HIS A 146 11.27 3.39 10.35
N ALA A 147 11.32 2.07 10.46
CA ALA A 147 12.57 1.34 10.58
C ALA A 147 13.45 1.47 9.32
N LEU A 148 12.83 1.36 8.12
CA LEU A 148 13.52 1.58 6.84
C LEU A 148 13.92 3.05 6.66
N ALA A 149 13.08 4.01 7.08
CA ALA A 149 13.40 5.43 7.01
C ALA A 149 14.68 5.77 7.79
N VAL A 150 14.86 5.17 8.97
CA VAL A 150 16.07 5.34 9.79
C VAL A 150 17.28 4.62 9.15
N SER A 151 17.10 3.39 8.67
CA SER A 151 18.17 2.60 8.07
C SER A 151 18.68 3.18 6.74
N LEU A 152 17.81 3.87 5.99
CA LEU A 152 18.12 4.49 4.70
C LEU A 152 18.29 6.03 4.81
N ALA A 153 18.46 6.55 6.02
CA ALA A 153 18.57 7.98 6.29
C ALA A 153 19.60 8.67 5.39
N GLY A 154 19.23 9.84 4.87
CA GLY A 154 20.05 10.64 3.94
C GLY A 154 20.13 10.10 2.51
N ARG A 155 19.56 8.93 2.23
CA ARG A 155 19.61 8.29 0.91
C ARG A 155 18.23 8.11 0.28
N VAL A 156 17.27 7.59 1.05
CA VAL A 156 15.92 7.27 0.58
C VAL A 156 14.92 7.73 1.63
N ARG A 157 13.87 8.41 1.21
CA ARG A 157 12.73 8.70 2.07
C ARG A 157 11.76 7.52 2.06
N VAL A 158 11.27 7.13 3.22
CA VAL A 158 10.34 5.99 3.34
C VAL A 158 9.12 6.42 4.11
N ASN A 159 7.95 6.34 3.47
CA ASN A 159 6.67 6.69 4.08
C ASN A 159 5.63 5.61 3.79
N SER A 160 4.55 5.60 4.54
CA SER A 160 3.38 4.77 4.26
C SER A 160 2.11 5.62 4.13
N ILE A 161 1.16 5.07 3.39
CA ILE A 161 -0.20 5.58 3.29
C ILE A 161 -1.13 4.52 3.87
N SER A 162 -2.06 4.94 4.72
CA SER A 162 -3.13 4.11 5.27
C SER A 162 -4.47 4.51 4.64
N PRO A 163 -4.88 3.85 3.54
CA PRO A 163 -6.19 4.08 2.94
C PRO A 163 -7.32 3.66 3.88
N GLY A 164 -8.45 4.38 3.79
CA GLY A 164 -9.74 3.92 4.30
C GLY A 164 -10.46 3.02 3.30
N TRP A 165 -11.77 3.19 3.16
CA TRP A 165 -12.54 2.51 2.12
C TRP A 165 -12.31 3.20 0.77
N ILE A 166 -11.63 2.48 -0.12
CA ILE A 166 -11.36 2.89 -1.50
C ILE A 166 -12.09 1.92 -2.42
N ASP A 167 -13.03 2.43 -3.20
CA ASP A 167 -13.70 1.65 -4.23
C ASP A 167 -12.83 1.58 -5.49
N THR A 168 -12.59 0.37 -5.98
CA THR A 168 -11.78 0.11 -7.18
C THR A 168 -12.61 -0.23 -8.42
N ASP A 169 -13.92 -0.37 -8.23
CA ASP A 169 -14.85 -0.80 -9.28
C ASP A 169 -15.68 0.37 -9.85
N TYR A 170 -15.45 1.59 -9.32
CA TYR A 170 -16.15 2.82 -9.70
C TYR A 170 -17.68 2.71 -9.51
N THR A 171 -18.08 2.07 -8.41
CA THR A 171 -19.47 1.90 -8.02
C THR A 171 -20.09 3.25 -7.63
N VAL A 172 -21.32 3.48 -8.06
CA VAL A 172 -22.10 4.61 -7.57
C VAL A 172 -22.78 4.22 -6.26
N TYR A 173 -22.36 4.86 -5.18
CA TYR A 173 -22.95 4.66 -3.86
C TYR A 173 -24.00 5.70 -3.56
N ASP A 174 -25.05 5.32 -2.84
CA ASP A 174 -26.08 6.18 -2.30
C ASP A 174 -26.32 5.87 -0.81
N GLY A 175 -27.14 6.72 -0.16
CA GLY A 175 -27.50 6.53 1.24
C GLY A 175 -26.31 6.50 2.20
N PRO A 176 -26.39 5.70 3.29
CA PRO A 176 -25.35 5.66 4.33
C PRO A 176 -23.96 5.33 3.80
N ASP A 177 -23.85 4.43 2.81
CA ASP A 177 -22.56 4.05 2.24
C ASP A 177 -21.84 5.22 1.58
N ALA A 178 -22.59 6.14 0.94
CA ALA A 178 -22.03 7.33 0.33
C ALA A 178 -21.53 8.36 1.37
N TYR A 179 -22.17 8.45 2.53
CA TYR A 179 -21.99 9.56 3.48
C TYR A 179 -21.30 9.18 4.79
N GLN A 180 -20.95 7.91 4.99
CA GLN A 180 -20.38 7.45 6.26
C GLN A 180 -19.00 8.06 6.58
N GLN A 181 -18.25 8.48 5.56
CA GLN A 181 -17.01 9.22 5.79
C GLN A 181 -17.29 10.73 5.89
N PRO A 182 -16.62 11.46 6.78
CA PRO A 182 -16.73 12.92 6.88
C PRO A 182 -16.49 13.67 5.56
N ALA A 183 -15.70 13.10 4.64
CA ALA A 183 -15.49 13.65 3.30
C ALA A 183 -16.74 13.58 2.39
N GLY A 184 -17.81 12.90 2.83
CA GLY A 184 -19.09 12.82 2.12
C GLY A 184 -19.07 11.94 0.87
N ARG A 185 -18.10 11.07 0.73
CA ARG A 185 -17.99 10.10 -0.36
C ARG A 185 -17.09 8.92 0.01
N VAL A 186 -17.24 7.82 -0.69
CA VAL A 186 -16.25 6.74 -0.74
C VAL A 186 -15.00 7.25 -1.48
N GLY A 187 -13.81 6.84 -1.06
CA GLY A 187 -12.58 7.17 -1.74
C GLY A 187 -12.43 6.41 -3.07
N ASP A 188 -11.63 6.93 -3.98
CA ASP A 188 -11.25 6.26 -5.22
C ASP A 188 -9.73 6.05 -5.31
N PRO A 189 -9.24 5.20 -6.24
CA PRO A 189 -7.81 4.93 -6.36
C PRO A 189 -6.94 6.17 -6.60
N LEU A 190 -7.48 7.22 -7.21
CA LEU A 190 -6.76 8.46 -7.50
C LEU A 190 -6.46 9.26 -6.21
N ASP A 191 -7.31 9.15 -5.18
CA ASP A 191 -7.04 9.76 -3.86
C ASP A 191 -5.70 9.24 -3.29
N ILE A 192 -5.43 7.95 -3.48
CA ILE A 192 -4.20 7.32 -3.01
C ILE A 192 -3.03 7.61 -3.97
N ALA A 193 -3.25 7.50 -5.28
CA ALA A 193 -2.22 7.74 -6.27
C ALA A 193 -1.66 9.17 -6.18
N ASN A 194 -2.50 10.18 -5.98
CA ASN A 194 -2.08 11.57 -5.79
C ASN A 194 -1.12 11.73 -4.61
N MET A 195 -1.38 11.08 -3.48
CA MET A 195 -0.49 11.12 -2.32
C MET A 195 0.81 10.36 -2.58
N VAL A 196 0.76 9.21 -3.29
CA VAL A 196 1.98 8.49 -3.70
C VAL A 196 2.87 9.41 -4.54
N LEU A 197 2.31 10.06 -5.55
CA LEU A 197 3.07 10.98 -6.41
C LEU A 197 3.63 12.16 -5.61
N TYR A 198 2.85 12.71 -4.69
CA TYR A 198 3.33 13.77 -3.80
C TYR A 198 4.52 13.31 -2.95
N LEU A 199 4.41 12.15 -2.30
CA LEU A 199 5.48 11.59 -1.45
C LEU A 199 6.74 11.22 -2.26
N CYS A 200 6.60 10.86 -3.53
CA CYS A 200 7.71 10.59 -4.44
C CYS A 200 8.35 11.87 -5.01
N SER A 201 7.69 13.01 -4.92
CA SER A 201 8.20 14.28 -5.45
C SER A 201 9.18 14.99 -4.50
N ASP A 202 9.92 15.96 -5.03
CA ASP A 202 10.82 16.84 -4.26
C ASP A 202 10.07 17.68 -3.23
N LYS A 203 8.74 17.90 -3.42
CA LYS A 203 7.90 18.65 -2.49
C LYS A 203 7.78 17.97 -1.12
N ALA A 204 7.98 16.66 -1.07
CA ALA A 204 7.98 15.87 0.16
C ALA A 204 9.38 15.66 0.75
N GLY A 205 10.37 16.50 0.41
CA GLY A 205 11.77 16.34 0.77
C GLY A 205 12.05 16.27 2.28
N PHE A 206 11.15 16.73 3.13
CA PHE A 206 11.29 16.67 4.60
C PHE A 206 10.27 15.73 5.26
N ILE A 207 9.64 14.83 4.48
CA ILE A 207 8.69 13.83 4.99
C ILE A 207 9.32 12.45 4.84
N THR A 208 9.62 11.80 5.97
CA THR A 208 10.13 10.43 6.03
C THR A 208 9.78 9.79 7.37
N GLY A 209 9.50 8.48 7.37
CA GLY A 209 9.11 7.72 8.56
C GLY A 209 7.62 7.85 8.92
N GLU A 210 6.83 8.57 8.13
CA GLU A 210 5.44 8.87 8.43
C GLU A 210 4.46 7.83 7.86
N ASN A 211 3.34 7.67 8.56
CA ASN A 211 2.17 6.93 8.09
C ASN A 211 0.99 7.89 7.93
N ILE A 212 0.64 8.20 6.70
CA ILE A 212 -0.38 9.20 6.34
C ILE A 212 -1.71 8.51 6.07
N CYS A 213 -2.73 8.83 6.87
CA CYS A 213 -4.07 8.31 6.70
C CYS A 213 -4.82 9.07 5.60
N ILE A 214 -5.34 8.34 4.61
CA ILE A 214 -6.18 8.86 3.51
C ILE A 214 -7.48 8.05 3.52
N ASP A 215 -8.43 8.46 4.34
CA ASP A 215 -9.62 7.68 4.68
C ASP A 215 -10.93 8.50 4.71
N GLY A 216 -10.89 9.71 4.18
CA GLY A 216 -12.03 10.61 4.21
C GLY A 216 -12.45 11.05 5.61
N GLY A 217 -11.59 10.87 6.61
CA GLY A 217 -11.86 11.22 8.02
C GLY A 217 -12.50 10.08 8.83
N MET A 218 -12.69 8.89 8.24
CA MET A 218 -13.36 7.76 8.88
C MET A 218 -12.75 7.40 10.25
N THR A 219 -11.43 7.33 10.37
CA THR A 219 -10.73 6.98 11.62
C THR A 219 -10.71 8.13 12.65
N ARG A 220 -11.26 9.29 12.34
CA ARG A 220 -11.34 10.46 13.20
C ARG A 220 -12.73 10.70 13.78
N GLN A 221 -13.74 10.09 13.17
CA GLN A 221 -15.12 10.24 13.58
C GLN A 221 -15.41 9.35 14.81
N MET A 222 -15.91 9.96 15.88
CA MET A 222 -16.41 9.27 17.05
C MET A 222 -17.92 9.08 16.92
N ILE A 223 -18.39 7.85 17.09
CA ILE A 223 -19.81 7.49 17.01
C ILE A 223 -20.19 6.73 18.28
N TYR A 224 -21.28 7.16 18.94
CA TYR A 224 -21.87 6.45 20.07
C TYR A 224 -23.13 5.69 19.65
N HIS A 225 -23.54 4.73 20.49
CA HIS A 225 -24.80 4.01 20.31
C HIS A 225 -25.97 4.98 20.15
N GLY A 226 -26.71 4.87 19.04
CA GLY A 226 -27.83 5.73 18.66
C GLY A 226 -27.46 6.90 17.76
N ASP A 227 -26.18 7.26 17.62
CA ASP A 227 -25.76 8.33 16.72
C ASP A 227 -25.89 7.87 15.25
N PHE A 228 -26.38 8.75 14.40
CA PHE A 228 -26.49 8.51 12.93
C PHE A 228 -27.15 7.18 12.57
N GLY A 229 -28.03 6.65 13.43
CA GLY A 229 -28.69 5.37 13.24
C GLY A 229 -27.83 4.13 13.57
N TRP A 230 -26.59 4.33 14.06
CA TRP A 230 -25.79 3.20 14.52
C TRP A 230 -26.32 2.64 15.84
N THR A 231 -26.53 1.34 15.89
CA THR A 231 -26.98 0.63 17.10
C THR A 231 -26.06 -0.55 17.39
N LEU A 232 -25.56 -0.63 18.62
CA LEU A 232 -24.83 -1.81 19.09
C LEU A 232 -25.85 -2.89 19.48
N GLN A 233 -25.80 -4.03 18.83
CA GLN A 233 -26.57 -5.23 19.27
C GLN A 233 -25.80 -5.91 20.39
N GLY A 234 -26.54 -6.36 21.42
CA GLY A 234 -25.95 -7.04 22.59
C GLY A 234 -25.25 -8.36 22.19
N ALA A 235 -24.27 -8.77 22.97
CA ALA A 235 -23.43 -9.96 22.72
C ALA A 235 -24.16 -11.31 22.73
N GLY A 236 -25.48 -11.35 22.78
CA GLY A 236 -26.32 -12.55 22.72
C GLY A 236 -27.11 -12.76 21.43
N GLU A 237 -26.95 -11.87 20.44
CA GLU A 237 -27.73 -11.85 19.18
C GLU A 237 -26.87 -12.07 17.92
N GLN A 238 -25.63 -12.59 18.09
CA GLN A 238 -24.75 -12.96 16.97
C GLN A 238 -24.74 -14.48 16.75
#